data_177100bcc66e3a8765dc276561a1902d
#
_entry.id   177100bcc66e3a8765dc276561a1902d
#
_cell.length_a   1.000
_cell.length_b   1.000
_cell.length_c   1.000
_cell.angle_alpha   90.00
_cell.angle_beta   90.00
_cell.angle_gamma   90.00
#
_symmetry.space_group_name_H-M   'P 1'
#
loop_
_entity.id
_entity.type
_entity.pdbx_description
1 polymer ?
#
loop_
_entity_poly.entity_id
_entity_poly.type
_entity_poly.pdbx_seq_one_letter_code
_entity_poly.pdbx_strand_id
1 'polypeptide(L)' 'MVKIANGELSIVKQKIQSLKGQEVEMSINRGRKKIDTVQATVKDVYPSVFTVKIANARQPLQTFSYFDVLCGNVIIQ' A
#
# COMPACT_ATOMS: atom_id res chain seq x y z
N MET A 1 -18.80 -11.33 -1.94
CA MET A 1 -18.40 -9.91 -1.91
C MET A 1 -17.94 -9.55 -0.52
N VAL A 2 -16.76 -8.95 -0.43
CA VAL A 2 -16.24 -8.57 0.88
C VAL A 2 -16.89 -7.27 1.33
N LYS A 3 -17.49 -7.30 2.50
CA LYS A 3 -18.06 -6.09 3.10
C LYS A 3 -17.01 -5.45 3.98
N ILE A 4 -16.58 -4.25 3.60
CA ILE A 4 -15.54 -3.55 4.31
C ILE A 4 -16.18 -2.54 5.26
N ALA A 5 -15.91 -2.73 6.56
CA ALA A 5 -16.37 -1.79 7.57
C ALA A 5 -15.41 -0.61 7.68
N ASN A 6 -15.94 0.55 8.09
CA ASN A 6 -15.12 1.74 8.26
C ASN A 6 -13.98 1.51 9.25
N GLY A 7 -14.20 0.68 10.27
CA GLY A 7 -13.17 0.36 11.24
C GLY A 7 -11.95 -0.33 10.62
N GLU A 8 -12.18 -1.16 9.62
CA GLU A 8 -11.08 -1.86 8.94
C GLU A 8 -10.20 -0.89 8.18
N LEU A 9 -10.81 0.09 7.51
CA LEU A 9 -10.03 1.14 6.84
C LEU A 9 -9.22 1.96 7.83
N SER A 10 -9.77 2.27 8.99
CA SER A 10 -9.05 3.00 10.02
C SER A 10 -7.83 2.23 10.51
N ILE A 11 -7.97 0.93 10.68
CA ILE A 11 -6.88 0.07 11.13
C ILE A 11 -5.76 0.06 10.08
N VAL A 12 -6.12 -0.08 8.81
CA VAL A 12 -5.15 -0.05 7.72
C VAL A 12 -4.43 1.30 7.68
N LYS A 13 -5.19 2.39 7.79
CA LYS A 13 -4.62 3.73 7.79
C LYS A 13 -3.63 3.93 8.92
N GLN A 14 -3.99 3.51 10.13
CA GLN A 14 -3.11 3.61 11.29
C GLN A 14 -1.83 2.81 11.08
N LYS A 15 -1.95 1.60 10.54
CA LYS A 15 -0.81 0.76 10.27
C LYS A 15 0.14 1.44 9.29
N ILE A 16 -0.39 2.00 8.22
CA ILE A 16 0.43 2.66 7.21
C ILE A 16 1.04 3.95 7.76
N GLN A 17 0.30 4.70 8.58
CA GLN A 17 0.85 5.89 9.22
C GLN A 17 2.05 5.54 10.11
N SER A 18 1.98 4.42 10.82
CA SER A 18 3.09 4.00 11.68
C SER A 18 4.32 3.60 10.87
N LEU A 19 4.14 3.28 9.59
CA LEU A 19 5.24 2.91 8.70
C LEU A 19 5.80 4.10 7.93
N LYS A 20 5.23 5.29 8.11
CA LYS A 20 5.67 6.48 7.38
C LYS A 20 7.15 6.74 7.64
N GLY A 21 7.89 6.91 6.54
CA GLY A 21 9.33 7.10 6.60
C GLY A 21 10.14 5.82 6.67
N GLN A 22 9.47 4.67 6.76
CA GLN A 22 10.16 3.39 6.85
C GLN A 22 10.11 2.66 5.52
N GLU A 23 11.16 1.89 5.26
CA GLU A 23 11.20 1.03 4.08
C GLU A 23 10.49 -0.28 4.40
N VAL A 24 9.61 -0.69 3.49
CA VAL A 24 8.82 -1.90 3.64
C VAL A 24 8.86 -2.69 2.35
N GLU A 25 8.59 -3.99 2.46
CA GLU A 25 8.43 -4.83 1.29
C GLU A 25 6.95 -4.82 0.88
N MET A 26 6.69 -4.50 -0.38
CA MET A 26 5.34 -4.45 -0.91
C MET A 26 5.19 -5.47 -2.03
N SER A 27 4.09 -6.20 -1.99
CA SER A 27 3.69 -7.07 -3.09
C SER A 27 2.48 -6.44 -3.76
N ILE A 28 2.62 -6.14 -5.04
CA ILE A 28 1.59 -5.45 -5.81
C ILE A 28 1.04 -6.40 -6.87
N ASN A 29 -0.27 -6.59 -6.85
CA ASN A 29 -0.94 -7.42 -7.84
C ASN A 29 -1.12 -6.62 -9.11
N ARG A 30 -0.40 -7.00 -10.18
CA ARG A 30 -0.45 -6.33 -11.48
C ARG A 30 -1.43 -6.98 -12.45
N GLY A 31 -2.13 -8.03 -12.01
CA GLY A 31 -3.07 -8.75 -12.83
C GLY A 31 -3.03 -10.22 -12.51
N ARG A 32 -3.66 -11.03 -13.36
CA ARG A 32 -3.70 -12.47 -13.12
C ARG A 32 -2.29 -13.05 -13.09
N LYS A 33 -1.96 -13.72 -12.01
CA LYS A 33 -0.69 -14.43 -11.83
C LYS A 33 0.54 -13.53 -11.92
N LYS A 34 0.36 -12.21 -11.84
CA LYS A 34 1.48 -11.27 -11.83
C LYS A 34 1.50 -10.51 -10.52
N ILE A 35 2.50 -10.83 -9.71
CA ILE A 35 2.72 -10.13 -8.44
C ILE A 35 4.14 -9.60 -8.45
N ASP A 36 4.26 -8.29 -8.32
CA ASP A 36 5.56 -7.63 -8.21
C ASP A 36 5.86 -7.39 -6.74
N THR A 37 7.00 -7.88 -6.30
CA THR A 37 7.49 -7.61 -4.95
C THR A 37 8.59 -6.56 -5.03
N VAL A 38 8.41 -5.45 -4.33
CA VAL A 38 9.32 -4.32 -4.41
C VAL A 38 9.63 -3.78 -3.02
N GLN A 39 10.76 -3.11 -2.90
CA GLN A 39 11.10 -2.36 -1.70
C GLN A 39 10.61 -0.94 -1.87
N ALA A 40 9.86 -0.45 -0.91
CA ALA A 40 9.26 0.87 -0.98
C ALA A 40 9.34 1.57 0.37
N THR A 41 9.40 2.90 0.31
CA THR A 41 9.37 3.73 1.52
C THR A 41 8.05 4.49 1.54
N VAL A 42 7.33 4.39 2.64
CA VAL A 42 6.08 5.14 2.80
C VAL A 42 6.42 6.62 2.96
N LYS A 43 5.98 7.44 2.01
CA LYS A 43 6.31 8.86 1.96
C LYS A 43 5.24 9.71 2.63
N ASP A 44 4.02 9.66 2.10
CA ASP A 44 2.92 10.49 2.57
C ASP A 44 1.69 9.65 2.81
N VAL A 45 0.90 10.06 3.79
CA VAL A 45 -0.33 9.38 4.17
C VAL A 45 -1.46 10.40 4.12
N TYR A 46 -2.47 10.11 3.30
CA TYR A 46 -3.65 10.97 3.11
C TYR A 46 -4.90 10.25 3.63
N PRO A 47 -6.04 10.95 3.71
CA PRO A 47 -7.26 10.33 4.25
C PRO A 47 -7.74 9.08 3.53
N SER A 48 -7.54 8.99 2.21
CA SER A 48 -8.04 7.86 1.43
C SER A 48 -6.95 7.07 0.72
N VAL A 49 -5.75 7.64 0.61
CA VAL A 49 -4.65 7.04 -0.16
C VAL A 49 -3.33 7.29 0.55
N PHE A 50 -2.31 6.62 0.09
CA PHE A 50 -0.95 6.86 0.58
C PHE A 50 0.02 6.78 -0.59
N THR A 51 1.13 7.49 -0.46
CA THR A 51 2.16 7.56 -1.50
C THR A 51 3.42 6.87 -1.01
N VAL A 52 4.02 6.06 -1.85
CA VAL A 52 5.26 5.36 -1.55
C VAL A 52 6.31 5.68 -2.60
N LYS A 53 7.56 5.56 -2.20
CA LYS A 53 8.70 5.68 -3.12
C LYS A 53 9.28 4.28 -3.32
N ILE A 54 9.21 3.79 -4.54
CA ILE A 54 9.67 2.45 -4.88
C ILE A 54 11.12 2.53 -5.33
N ALA A 55 11.96 1.70 -4.73
CA ALA A 55 13.38 1.66 -5.07
C ALA A 55 13.58 1.11 -6.48
N ASN A 56 14.48 1.73 -7.24
CA ASN A 56 14.88 1.27 -8.57
C ASN A 56 13.74 1.23 -9.59
N ALA A 57 12.68 1.98 -9.38
CA ALA A 57 11.56 2.04 -10.30
C ALA A 57 11.71 3.24 -11.25
N ARG A 58 11.17 3.11 -12.46
CA ARG A 58 11.14 4.22 -13.42
C ARG A 58 10.37 5.40 -12.86
N GLN A 59 9.23 5.10 -12.25
CA GLN A 59 8.42 6.09 -11.56
C GLN A 59 8.43 5.72 -10.09
N PRO A 60 9.34 6.29 -9.31
CA PRO A 60 9.51 5.88 -7.93
C PRO A 60 8.31 6.24 -7.05
N LEU A 61 7.63 7.36 -7.34
CA LEU A 61 6.49 7.75 -6.52
C LEU A 61 5.21 7.15 -7.08
N GLN A 62 4.52 6.35 -6.27
CA GLN A 62 3.25 5.74 -6.64
C GLN A 62 2.26 5.92 -5.50
N THR A 63 0.99 6.07 -5.88
CA THR A 63 -0.11 6.26 -4.93
C THR A 63 -1.02 5.05 -4.96
N PHE A 64 -1.35 4.55 -3.78
CA PHE A 64 -2.25 3.42 -3.62
C PHE A 64 -3.36 3.80 -2.64
N SER A 65 -4.52 3.17 -2.77
CA SER A 65 -5.60 3.40 -1.82
C SER A 65 -5.51 2.39 -0.67
N TYR A 66 -6.07 2.76 0.48
CA TYR A 66 -6.16 1.81 1.59
C TYR A 66 -7.06 0.63 1.23
N PHE A 67 -8.01 0.86 0.34
CA PHE A 67 -8.90 -0.18 -0.14
C PHE A 67 -8.11 -1.28 -0.86
N ASP A 68 -7.08 -0.91 -1.63
CA ASP A 68 -6.22 -1.88 -2.31
C ASP A 68 -5.53 -2.80 -1.31
N VAL A 69 -5.14 -2.25 -0.16
CA VAL A 69 -4.52 -3.05 0.90
C VAL A 69 -5.53 -4.02 1.51
N LEU A 70 -6.76 -3.54 1.75
CA LEU A 70 -7.81 -4.40 2.29
C LEU A 70 -8.21 -5.52 1.35
N CYS A 71 -8.23 -5.23 0.05
CA CYS A 71 -8.61 -6.22 -0.95
C CYS A 71 -7.50 -7.22 -1.26
N GLY A 72 -6.30 -6.99 -0.75
CA GLY A 72 -5.17 -7.86 -1.03
C GLY A 72 -4.47 -7.58 -2.34
N ASN A 73 -4.84 -6.51 -3.04
CA ASN A 73 -4.14 -6.10 -4.26
C ASN A 73 -2.75 -5.55 -3.94
N VAL A 74 -2.58 -5.00 -2.75
CA VAL A 74 -1.30 -4.52 -2.25
C VAL A 74 -1.09 -5.11 -0.87
N ILE A 75 0.03 -5.79 -0.70
CA ILE A 75 0.39 -6.40 0.59
C ILE A 75 1.66 -5.72 1.09
N ILE A 76 1.62 -5.24 2.32
CA ILE A 76 2.75 -4.56 2.95
C ILE A 76 3.25 -5.43 4.10
N GLN A 77 4.53 -5.72 4.09
CA GLN A 77 5.15 -6.55 5.13
C GLN A 77 6.19 -5.77 5.91
#